data_b367ee88fa92ab5fe664b3b65b4acbde
#
_entry.id   b367ee88fa92ab5fe664b3b65b4acbde
#
_cell.length_a   1.000
_cell.length_b   1.000
_cell.length_c   1.000
_cell.angle_alpha   90.00
_cell.angle_beta   90.00
_cell.angle_gamma   90.00
#
_symmetry.space_group_name_H-M   'P 1'
#
loop_
_entity.id
_entity.type
_entity.pdbx_description
1 polymer ?
#
loop_
_entity_poly.entity_id
_entity_poly.type
_entity_poly.pdbx_seq_one_letter_code
_entity_poly.pdbx_strand_id
1 'polypeptide(L)'
;IFPYLLSLLLLSCDPVTYEIKPHYSSYFPVHEHDSAEFYVSEIQHTSLGSDTLQYFLKEVTKNPYIDGEGDIAFQLHRYWKPDSTEHYQIKDVWSIKKTVSSVEKVEENIRFVKMIFPLDEFSYWDGNLFNQLGEQEYAVNQIHTPYNMFGLTLDSVVEVSHEFNANLLEYDNAIEIYAIHKGLIYKEEINLNINNGNVLDINYGTEYTQIRIE
;
A
#
# COMPACT_ATOMS: atom_id res chain seq x y z
N ILE A 1 -18.15 -10.03 -76.80
CA ILE A 1 -17.39 -10.72 -75.74
C ILE A 1 -16.87 -9.64 -74.77
N PHE A 2 -17.56 -9.46 -73.64
CA PHE A 2 -17.10 -8.54 -72.57
C PHE A 2 -16.36 -9.37 -71.51
N PRO A 3 -15.12 -9.02 -71.09
CA PRO A 3 -14.48 -9.66 -69.95
C PRO A 3 -15.00 -9.04 -68.65
N TYR A 4 -15.59 -9.90 -67.79
CA TYR A 4 -15.87 -9.54 -66.41
C TYR A 4 -14.57 -9.41 -65.64
N LEU A 5 -14.29 -8.20 -65.17
CA LEU A 5 -13.20 -7.92 -64.21
C LEU A 5 -13.66 -8.27 -62.82
N LEU A 6 -13.23 -9.43 -62.31
CA LEU A 6 -13.50 -9.86 -60.92
C LEU A 6 -12.55 -9.07 -59.95
N SER A 7 -13.11 -8.05 -59.28
CA SER A 7 -12.40 -7.29 -58.26
C SER A 7 -12.33 -8.13 -56.98
N LEU A 8 -11.13 -8.62 -56.62
CA LEU A 8 -10.83 -9.24 -55.36
C LEU A 8 -10.73 -8.14 -54.28
N LEU A 9 -11.76 -8.02 -53.44
CA LEU A 9 -11.66 -7.22 -52.21
C LEU A 9 -10.83 -8.01 -51.18
N LEU A 10 -9.58 -7.59 -51.01
CA LEU A 10 -8.73 -8.02 -49.90
C LEU A 10 -9.26 -7.37 -48.62
N LEU A 11 -9.99 -8.12 -47.79
CA LEU A 11 -10.30 -7.76 -46.46
C LEU A 11 -9.01 -7.87 -45.62
N SER A 12 -8.34 -6.72 -45.39
CA SER A 12 -7.27 -6.61 -44.42
C SER A 12 -7.91 -6.71 -43.03
N CYS A 13 -7.71 -7.83 -42.37
CA CYS A 13 -7.88 -7.88 -40.93
C CYS A 13 -6.67 -7.21 -40.30
N ASP A 14 -6.86 -6.05 -39.68
CA ASP A 14 -5.84 -5.46 -38.82
C ASP A 14 -5.57 -6.44 -37.65
N PRO A 15 -4.31 -6.79 -37.39
CA PRO A 15 -3.99 -7.62 -36.25
C PRO A 15 -4.42 -6.90 -34.98
N VAL A 16 -5.29 -7.51 -34.18
CA VAL A 16 -5.61 -7.02 -32.83
C VAL A 16 -4.33 -7.16 -32.00
N THR A 17 -3.62 -6.05 -31.83
CA THR A 17 -2.50 -5.97 -30.90
C THR A 17 -3.08 -5.98 -29.49
N TYR A 18 -2.98 -7.12 -28.82
CA TYR A 18 -3.24 -7.17 -27.37
C TYR A 18 -2.10 -6.42 -26.68
N GLU A 19 -2.39 -5.27 -26.13
CA GLU A 19 -1.49 -4.61 -25.19
C GLU A 19 -1.43 -5.49 -23.94
N ILE A 20 -0.29 -6.17 -23.76
CA ILE A 20 -0.03 -6.91 -22.50
C ILE A 20 0.20 -5.84 -21.44
N LYS A 21 -0.82 -5.59 -20.59
CA LYS A 21 -0.66 -4.69 -19.46
C LYS A 21 0.47 -5.23 -18.56
N PRO A 22 1.46 -4.42 -18.19
CA PRO A 22 2.54 -4.86 -17.33
C PRO A 22 1.97 -5.34 -15.99
N HIS A 23 2.49 -6.46 -15.49
CA HIS A 23 2.13 -7.00 -14.20
C HIS A 23 2.94 -6.28 -13.11
N TYR A 24 2.47 -5.16 -12.62
CA TYR A 24 3.21 -4.26 -11.71
C TYR A 24 3.43 -4.79 -10.29
N SER A 25 3.65 -6.10 -10.18
CA SER A 25 3.92 -6.75 -8.89
C SER A 25 5.25 -6.33 -8.26
N SER A 26 6.10 -5.61 -9.00
CA SER A 26 7.38 -5.08 -8.51
C SER A 26 7.23 -3.93 -7.51
N TYR A 27 6.05 -3.31 -7.40
CA TYR A 27 5.78 -2.31 -6.37
C TYR A 27 5.68 -2.92 -4.97
N PHE A 28 5.40 -4.21 -4.88
CA PHE A 28 5.38 -4.90 -3.61
C PHE A 28 6.26 -6.16 -3.67
N PRO A 29 7.59 -6.02 -3.55
CA PRO A 29 8.49 -7.17 -3.44
C PRO A 29 8.20 -7.93 -2.14
N VAL A 30 8.22 -9.26 -2.20
CA VAL A 30 8.12 -10.14 -1.03
C VAL A 30 9.04 -11.33 -1.27
N HIS A 31 10.21 -11.32 -0.61
CA HIS A 31 11.17 -12.40 -0.66
C HIS A 31 11.70 -12.68 0.74
N GLU A 32 12.24 -13.86 0.95
CA GLU A 32 12.90 -14.17 2.21
C GLU A 32 14.11 -13.24 2.43
N HIS A 33 14.24 -12.73 3.64
CA HIS A 33 15.25 -11.75 4.08
C HIS A 33 15.11 -10.33 3.53
N ASP A 34 14.02 -10.01 2.82
CA ASP A 34 13.71 -8.60 2.53
C ASP A 34 13.63 -7.83 3.85
N SER A 35 14.24 -6.65 3.87
CA SER A 35 14.30 -5.78 5.05
C SER A 35 14.01 -4.34 4.66
N ALA A 36 13.26 -3.64 5.52
CA ALA A 36 12.99 -2.22 5.40
C ALA A 36 13.07 -1.56 6.78
N GLU A 37 13.66 -0.38 6.85
CA GLU A 37 13.69 0.44 8.07
C GLU A 37 12.90 1.71 7.85
N PHE A 38 12.15 2.09 8.87
CA PHE A 38 11.25 3.23 8.84
C PHE A 38 11.44 4.10 10.08
N TYR A 39 11.20 5.39 9.89
CA TYR A 39 10.93 6.32 10.98
C TYR A 39 9.44 6.47 11.13
N VAL A 40 8.94 6.29 12.34
CA VAL A 40 7.51 6.34 12.66
C VAL A 40 7.23 7.48 13.62
N SER A 41 6.13 8.18 13.38
CA SER A 41 5.56 9.18 14.29
C SER A 41 4.09 8.86 14.51
N GLU A 42 3.70 8.73 15.77
CA GLU A 42 2.30 8.53 16.22
C GLU A 42 1.92 9.73 17.08
N ILE A 43 0.83 10.39 16.76
CA ILE A 43 0.29 11.50 17.54
C ILE A 43 -1.09 11.10 18.05
N GLN A 44 -1.26 11.17 19.37
CA GLN A 44 -2.56 10.97 20.01
C GLN A 44 -3.09 12.32 20.49
N HIS A 45 -4.17 12.77 19.89
CA HIS A 45 -4.89 13.97 20.29
C HIS A 45 -5.95 13.67 21.33
N THR A 46 -6.03 14.53 22.33
CA THR A 46 -7.06 14.51 23.38
C THR A 46 -7.53 15.93 23.66
N SER A 47 -8.63 16.09 24.38
CA SER A 47 -9.11 17.41 24.80
C SER A 47 -8.16 18.17 25.73
N LEU A 48 -7.10 17.53 26.23
CA LEU A 48 -6.10 18.13 27.14
C LEU A 48 -4.79 18.46 26.42
N GLY A 49 -4.63 18.07 25.18
CA GLY A 49 -3.42 18.26 24.37
C GLY A 49 -3.08 17.02 23.56
N SER A 50 -1.87 17.03 22.98
CA SER A 50 -1.41 15.96 22.10
C SER A 50 -0.12 15.36 22.61
N ASP A 51 -0.05 14.03 22.62
CA ASP A 51 1.15 13.27 22.91
C ASP A 51 1.74 12.72 21.62
N THR A 52 3.06 12.82 21.45
CA THR A 52 3.76 12.32 20.27
C THR A 52 4.76 11.25 20.66
N LEU A 53 4.64 10.07 20.03
CA LEU A 53 5.61 8.99 20.11
C LEU A 53 6.36 8.86 18.79
N GLN A 54 7.69 8.85 18.84
CA GLN A 54 8.55 8.66 17.66
C GLN A 54 9.51 7.51 17.90
N TYR A 55 9.72 6.68 16.87
CA TYR A 55 10.57 5.50 16.99
C TYR A 55 11.04 5.00 15.62
N PHE A 56 12.03 4.12 15.64
CA PHE A 56 12.48 3.39 14.46
C PHE A 56 11.79 2.03 14.43
N LEU A 57 11.25 1.67 13.27
CA LEU A 57 10.63 0.37 12.98
C LEU A 57 11.47 -0.34 11.92
N LYS A 58 11.73 -1.63 12.14
CA LYS A 58 12.37 -2.50 11.14
C LYS A 58 11.47 -3.68 10.86
N GLU A 59 11.14 -3.90 9.60
CA GLU A 59 10.42 -5.06 9.12
C GLU A 59 11.37 -6.01 8.38
N VAL A 60 11.29 -7.32 8.68
CA VAL A 60 12.11 -8.34 8.04
C VAL A 60 11.27 -9.56 7.72
N THR A 61 11.25 -9.96 6.45
CA THR A 61 10.59 -11.18 5.99
C THR A 61 11.44 -12.39 6.29
N LYS A 62 10.89 -13.38 7.00
CA LYS A 62 11.63 -14.59 7.45
C LYS A 62 10.74 -15.82 7.38
N ASN A 63 11.37 -16.98 7.55
CA ASN A 63 10.71 -18.26 7.83
C ASN A 63 9.56 -18.54 6.87
N PRO A 64 9.83 -18.86 5.58
CA PRO A 64 8.78 -19.24 4.65
C PRO A 64 8.04 -20.48 5.16
N TYR A 65 6.73 -20.51 4.95
CA TYR A 65 5.86 -21.64 5.28
C TYR A 65 4.73 -21.77 4.27
N ILE A 66 4.11 -22.94 4.23
CA ILE A 66 2.90 -23.17 3.43
C ILE A 66 1.71 -22.83 4.32
N ASP A 67 0.86 -21.91 3.85
CA ASP A 67 -0.36 -21.50 4.57
C ASP A 67 -1.50 -22.51 4.41
N GLY A 68 -2.66 -22.21 5.00
CA GLY A 68 -3.84 -23.07 4.94
C GLY A 68 -4.48 -23.18 3.54
N GLU A 69 -4.10 -22.32 2.60
CA GLU A 69 -4.54 -22.32 1.20
C GLU A 69 -3.56 -23.04 0.27
N GLY A 70 -2.38 -23.39 0.78
CA GLY A 70 -1.32 -24.07 0.04
C GLY A 70 -0.32 -23.13 -0.63
N ASP A 71 -0.38 -21.84 -0.34
CA ASP A 71 0.52 -20.83 -0.86
C ASP A 71 1.75 -20.64 0.03
N ILE A 72 2.84 -20.12 -0.55
CA ILE A 72 4.01 -19.72 0.22
C ILE A 72 3.73 -18.37 0.88
N ALA A 73 3.79 -18.35 2.20
CA ALA A 73 3.74 -17.16 3.04
C ALA A 73 5.03 -17.03 3.85
N PHE A 74 5.28 -15.83 4.37
CA PHE A 74 6.44 -15.51 5.20
C PHE A 74 6.00 -14.91 6.52
N GLN A 75 6.77 -15.14 7.58
CA GLN A 75 6.64 -14.34 8.79
C GLN A 75 7.26 -12.97 8.54
N LEU A 76 6.56 -11.90 8.88
CA LEU A 76 7.03 -10.52 8.87
C LEU A 76 7.38 -10.12 10.30
N HIS A 77 8.67 -10.23 10.64
CA HIS A 77 9.15 -9.85 11.95
C HIS A 77 9.32 -8.35 12.03
N ARG A 78 8.64 -7.73 12.98
CA ARG A 78 8.69 -6.29 13.23
C ARG A 78 9.48 -6.01 14.49
N TYR A 79 10.45 -5.13 14.39
CA TYR A 79 11.31 -4.71 15.48
C TYR A 79 11.22 -3.21 15.64
N TRP A 80 11.35 -2.74 16.87
CA TRP A 80 11.34 -1.31 17.14
C TRP A 80 12.49 -0.91 18.06
N LYS A 81 12.84 0.37 18.04
CA LYS A 81 13.73 1.02 19.01
C LYS A 81 13.33 2.48 19.18
N PRO A 82 13.44 3.05 20.40
CA PRO A 82 12.99 4.42 20.65
C PRO A 82 13.86 5.48 19.97
N ASP A 83 15.16 5.22 19.79
CA ASP A 83 16.10 6.13 19.16
C ASP A 83 17.25 5.39 18.46
N SER A 84 18.15 6.16 17.85
CA SER A 84 19.28 5.59 17.07
C SER A 84 20.36 4.92 17.91
N THR A 85 20.40 5.15 19.22
CA THR A 85 21.43 4.60 20.13
C THR A 85 21.04 3.25 20.71
N GLU A 86 19.75 2.94 20.72
CA GLU A 86 19.22 1.70 21.27
C GLU A 86 19.24 0.54 20.28
N HIS A 87 19.15 -0.66 20.81
CA HIS A 87 19.05 -1.88 20.02
C HIS A 87 17.61 -2.21 19.66
N TYR A 88 17.40 -2.77 18.47
CA TYR A 88 16.12 -3.26 18.03
C TYR A 88 15.60 -4.38 18.95
N GLN A 89 14.36 -4.24 19.41
CA GLN A 89 13.60 -5.22 20.17
C GLN A 89 12.44 -5.73 19.31
N ILE A 90 12.04 -6.98 19.49
CA ILE A 90 10.86 -7.51 18.81
C ILE A 90 9.62 -6.75 19.27
N LYS A 91 8.84 -6.26 18.31
CA LYS A 91 7.56 -5.61 18.54
C LYS A 91 6.43 -6.64 18.41
N ASP A 92 6.36 -7.25 17.24
CA ASP A 92 5.35 -8.25 16.89
C ASP A 92 5.82 -9.11 15.69
N VAL A 93 5.04 -10.13 15.34
CA VAL A 93 5.27 -10.96 14.17
C VAL A 93 3.95 -11.08 13.42
N TRP A 94 3.93 -10.53 12.23
CA TRP A 94 2.83 -10.64 11.29
C TRP A 94 3.08 -11.72 10.24
N SER A 95 2.20 -11.85 9.28
CA SER A 95 2.38 -12.72 8.13
C SER A 95 2.16 -11.94 6.84
N ILE A 96 2.90 -12.31 5.81
CA ILE A 96 2.76 -11.71 4.48
C ILE A 96 2.81 -12.78 3.41
N LYS A 97 1.93 -12.68 2.42
CA LYS A 97 1.85 -13.56 1.27
C LYS A 97 1.69 -12.73 0.01
N LYS A 98 2.40 -13.15 -1.05
CA LYS A 98 2.23 -12.60 -2.39
C LYS A 98 1.86 -13.71 -3.35
N THR A 99 0.73 -13.55 -4.02
CA THR A 99 0.25 -14.43 -5.06
C THR A 99 0.42 -13.80 -6.44
N VAL A 100 -0.08 -14.45 -7.48
CA VAL A 100 -0.14 -13.85 -8.83
C VAL A 100 -1.15 -12.71 -8.93
N SER A 101 -2.13 -12.65 -8.01
CA SER A 101 -3.25 -11.70 -8.06
C SER A 101 -3.27 -10.69 -6.91
N SER A 102 -2.53 -10.93 -5.82
CA SER A 102 -2.61 -10.06 -4.63
C SER A 102 -1.37 -10.12 -3.75
N VAL A 103 -1.25 -9.12 -2.89
CA VAL A 103 -0.44 -9.17 -1.66
C VAL A 103 -1.38 -9.06 -0.47
N GLU A 104 -1.19 -9.96 0.48
CA GLU A 104 -1.99 -10.05 1.69
C GLU A 104 -1.07 -9.98 2.92
N LYS A 105 -1.49 -9.21 3.91
CA LYS A 105 -0.83 -9.14 5.22
C LYS A 105 -1.82 -9.53 6.30
N VAL A 106 -1.37 -10.31 7.27
CA VAL A 106 -2.11 -10.57 8.49
C VAL A 106 -1.48 -9.74 9.60
N GLU A 107 -2.16 -8.67 9.96
CA GLU A 107 -1.78 -7.70 10.98
C GLU A 107 -2.71 -7.89 12.18
N GLU A 108 -2.18 -8.11 13.39
CA GLU A 108 -2.98 -8.37 14.61
C GLU A 108 -4.10 -9.42 14.42
N ASN A 109 -3.81 -10.51 13.69
CA ASN A 109 -4.75 -11.58 13.31
C ASN A 109 -5.88 -11.15 12.36
N ILE A 110 -5.78 -10.00 11.73
CA ILE A 110 -6.71 -9.52 10.71
C ILE A 110 -6.02 -9.58 9.35
N ARG A 111 -6.66 -10.25 8.37
CA ARG A 111 -6.12 -10.43 7.01
C ARG A 111 -6.58 -9.29 6.11
N PHE A 112 -5.64 -8.52 5.58
CA PHE A 112 -5.87 -7.41 4.66
C PHE A 112 -5.34 -7.73 3.27
N VAL A 113 -6.06 -7.32 2.23
CA VAL A 113 -5.56 -7.28 0.84
C VAL A 113 -4.89 -5.93 0.62
N LYS A 114 -3.55 -5.91 0.69
CA LYS A 114 -2.77 -4.67 0.59
C LYS A 114 -2.60 -4.18 -0.84
N MET A 115 -2.63 -5.08 -1.80
CA MET A 115 -2.47 -4.76 -3.22
C MET A 115 -3.03 -5.88 -4.09
N ILE A 116 -3.61 -5.54 -5.24
CA ILE A 116 -4.04 -6.50 -6.27
C ILE A 116 -3.17 -6.40 -7.52
N PHE A 117 -3.21 -7.42 -8.37
CA PHE A 117 -2.50 -7.45 -9.64
C PHE A 117 -3.38 -7.99 -10.78
N PRO A 118 -3.25 -7.45 -12.01
CA PRO A 118 -2.43 -6.30 -12.40
C PRO A 118 -3.00 -4.99 -11.86
N LEU A 119 -2.10 -4.02 -11.60
CA LEU A 119 -2.49 -2.66 -11.25
C LEU A 119 -2.65 -1.77 -12.48
N ASP A 120 -3.57 -0.83 -12.44
CA ASP A 120 -3.65 0.34 -13.34
C ASP A 120 -4.22 1.55 -12.58
N GLU A 121 -4.34 2.68 -13.26
CA GLU A 121 -4.82 3.95 -12.69
C GLU A 121 -6.29 3.93 -12.24
N PHE A 122 -7.03 2.88 -12.59
CA PHE A 122 -8.45 2.70 -12.23
C PHE A 122 -8.63 1.50 -11.29
N SER A 123 -7.54 0.91 -10.79
CA SER A 123 -7.62 -0.24 -9.90
C SER A 123 -8.20 0.15 -8.55
N TYR A 124 -9.19 -0.61 -8.10
CA TYR A 124 -9.73 -0.53 -6.74
C TYR A 124 -10.10 -1.94 -6.25
N TRP A 125 -10.13 -2.12 -4.95
CA TRP A 125 -10.47 -3.42 -4.34
C TRP A 125 -10.93 -3.23 -2.90
N ASP A 126 -11.57 -4.27 -2.36
CA ASP A 126 -11.88 -4.33 -0.94
C ASP A 126 -10.66 -4.81 -0.15
N GLY A 127 -10.07 -3.91 0.64
CA GLY A 127 -8.94 -4.21 1.52
C GLY A 127 -9.30 -5.22 2.62
N ASN A 128 -10.57 -5.31 2.98
CA ASN A 128 -11.13 -6.18 3.99
C ASN A 128 -11.75 -7.47 3.45
N LEU A 129 -11.56 -7.80 2.17
CA LEU A 129 -12.18 -8.93 1.48
C LEU A 129 -12.12 -10.25 2.27
N PHE A 130 -11.07 -10.46 3.08
CA PHE A 130 -10.83 -11.70 3.82
C PHE A 130 -10.97 -11.56 5.34
N ASN A 131 -11.62 -10.49 5.82
CA ASN A 131 -11.87 -10.27 7.24
C ASN A 131 -13.33 -9.85 7.52
N GLN A 132 -13.66 -9.48 8.75
CA GLN A 132 -15.04 -9.19 9.18
C GLN A 132 -15.26 -7.70 9.52
N LEU A 133 -14.35 -6.81 9.15
CA LEU A 133 -14.44 -5.39 9.47
C LEU A 133 -15.43 -4.61 8.59
N GLY A 134 -15.99 -5.27 7.56
CA GLY A 134 -16.81 -4.62 6.54
C GLY A 134 -15.95 -4.18 5.34
N GLU A 135 -16.62 -3.82 4.26
CA GLU A 135 -15.96 -3.38 3.02
C GLU A 135 -15.19 -2.08 3.25
N GLN A 136 -13.94 -2.07 2.79
CA GLN A 136 -13.10 -0.87 2.77
C GLN A 136 -12.44 -0.74 1.40
N GLU A 137 -12.83 0.28 0.64
CA GLU A 137 -12.29 0.51 -0.69
C GLU A 137 -10.84 1.01 -0.61
N TYR A 138 -9.96 0.26 -1.26
CA TYR A 138 -8.61 0.69 -1.59
C TYR A 138 -8.58 1.07 -3.06
N ALA A 139 -8.00 2.21 -3.40
CA ALA A 139 -7.97 2.72 -4.76
C ALA A 139 -6.59 3.27 -5.13
N VAL A 140 -6.20 3.07 -6.40
CA VAL A 140 -4.98 3.68 -6.94
C VAL A 140 -5.25 5.14 -7.28
N ASN A 141 -4.58 6.07 -6.59
CA ASN A 141 -4.65 7.51 -6.88
C ASN A 141 -3.70 7.91 -8.01
N GLN A 142 -2.51 7.31 -8.03
CA GLN A 142 -1.51 7.52 -9.08
C GLN A 142 -0.59 6.32 -9.21
N ILE A 143 -0.10 6.08 -10.42
CA ILE A 143 0.84 5.01 -10.73
C ILE A 143 1.85 5.48 -11.78
N HIS A 144 3.07 4.91 -11.76
CA HIS A 144 4.17 5.28 -12.66
C HIS A 144 4.60 6.74 -12.59
N THR A 145 4.37 7.38 -11.45
CA THR A 145 4.74 8.77 -11.25
C THR A 145 6.09 8.85 -10.55
N PRO A 146 7.00 9.74 -10.98
CA PRO A 146 8.20 10.04 -10.21
C PRO A 146 7.81 10.74 -8.89
N TYR A 147 8.52 10.42 -7.82
CA TYR A 147 8.21 10.92 -6.49
C TYR A 147 9.46 11.44 -5.78
N ASN A 148 9.35 12.60 -5.16
CA ASN A 148 10.42 13.20 -4.37
C ASN A 148 9.91 13.43 -2.95
N MET A 149 10.50 12.72 -1.99
CA MET A 149 10.16 12.86 -0.58
C MET A 149 11.41 12.70 0.29
N PHE A 150 11.57 13.56 1.29
CA PHE A 150 12.65 13.48 2.28
C PHE A 150 14.06 13.30 1.70
N GLY A 151 14.33 13.88 0.50
CA GLY A 151 15.61 13.75 -0.19
C GLY A 151 15.79 12.47 -1.02
N LEU A 152 14.78 11.60 -1.05
CA LEU A 152 14.72 10.45 -1.95
C LEU A 152 14.09 10.87 -3.27
N THR A 153 14.77 10.58 -4.37
CA THR A 153 14.21 10.67 -5.73
C THR A 153 13.89 9.26 -6.21
N LEU A 154 12.63 9.01 -6.50
CA LEU A 154 12.11 7.72 -6.94
C LEU A 154 11.53 7.86 -8.34
N ASP A 155 11.95 6.98 -9.24
CA ASP A 155 11.57 7.07 -10.66
C ASP A 155 10.10 6.68 -10.88
N SER A 156 9.56 5.80 -10.05
CA SER A 156 8.22 5.27 -10.22
C SER A 156 7.62 4.80 -8.90
N VAL A 157 6.47 5.35 -8.55
CA VAL A 157 5.67 4.96 -7.39
C VAL A 157 4.24 4.62 -7.80
N VAL A 158 3.55 3.90 -6.91
CA VAL A 158 2.10 3.79 -6.85
C VAL A 158 1.63 4.33 -5.50
N GLU A 159 0.62 5.17 -5.52
CA GLU A 159 -0.08 5.67 -4.34
C GLU A 159 -1.45 4.99 -4.26
N VAL A 160 -1.73 4.41 -3.11
CA VAL A 160 -2.98 3.73 -2.78
C VAL A 160 -3.66 4.48 -1.65
N SER A 161 -4.89 4.94 -1.85
CA SER A 161 -5.74 5.45 -0.77
C SER A 161 -6.58 4.32 -0.19
N HIS A 162 -6.74 4.33 1.13
CA HIS A 162 -7.57 3.36 1.86
C HIS A 162 -8.83 4.00 2.42
N GLU A 163 -8.78 5.28 2.68
CA GLU A 163 -9.88 6.04 3.28
C GLU A 163 -9.72 7.52 2.96
N PHE A 164 -10.83 8.16 2.71
CA PHE A 164 -10.93 9.61 2.71
C PHE A 164 -12.34 10.03 3.14
N ASN A 165 -12.44 10.75 4.25
CA ASN A 165 -13.66 11.35 4.74
C ASN A 165 -13.35 12.75 5.27
N ALA A 166 -14.04 13.76 4.78
CA ALA A 166 -13.87 15.12 5.25
C ALA A 166 -15.25 15.76 5.39
N ASN A 167 -15.64 16.06 6.62
CA ASN A 167 -16.89 16.71 6.94
C ASN A 167 -16.70 17.76 8.05
N LEU A 168 -17.78 18.29 8.63
CA LEU A 168 -17.68 19.33 9.66
C LEU A 168 -17.17 18.81 11.02
N LEU A 169 -17.20 17.52 11.25
CA LEU A 169 -16.88 16.89 12.54
C LEU A 169 -15.71 15.91 12.47
N GLU A 170 -15.38 15.41 11.29
CA GLU A 170 -14.40 14.34 11.10
C GLU A 170 -13.51 14.65 9.90
N TYR A 171 -12.26 14.26 10.03
CA TYR A 171 -11.29 14.23 8.96
C TYR A 171 -10.50 12.91 9.04
N ASP A 172 -10.73 12.03 8.08
CA ASP A 172 -10.05 10.77 7.96
C ASP A 172 -9.31 10.71 6.62
N ASN A 173 -8.07 10.28 6.65
CA ASN A 173 -7.25 10.07 5.45
C ASN A 173 -6.28 8.92 5.70
N ALA A 174 -6.22 7.99 4.77
CA ALA A 174 -5.26 6.89 4.85
C ALA A 174 -4.68 6.60 3.48
N ILE A 175 -3.35 6.72 3.34
CA ILE A 175 -2.61 6.48 2.10
C ILE A 175 -1.37 5.64 2.35
N GLU A 176 -1.01 4.84 1.36
CA GLU A 176 0.26 4.12 1.29
C GLU A 176 0.94 4.38 -0.07
N ILE A 177 2.23 4.67 -0.06
CA ILE A 177 3.02 4.88 -1.28
C ILE A 177 4.08 3.79 -1.39
N TYR A 178 4.11 3.12 -2.54
CA TYR A 178 5.03 2.05 -2.82
C TYR A 178 5.92 2.41 -4.00
N ALA A 179 7.23 2.22 -3.86
CA ALA A 179 8.18 2.40 -4.96
C ALA A 179 8.56 1.06 -5.58
N ILE A 180 8.79 1.10 -6.89
CA ILE A 180 9.18 -0.09 -7.65
C ILE A 180 10.46 -0.71 -7.08
N HIS A 181 10.47 -2.02 -6.86
CA HIS A 181 11.55 -2.82 -6.24
C HIS A 181 11.92 -2.46 -4.80
N LYS A 182 11.24 -1.49 -4.20
CA LYS A 182 11.48 -1.10 -2.79
C LYS A 182 10.31 -1.49 -1.86
N GLY A 183 9.09 -1.56 -2.38
CA GLY A 183 7.89 -1.73 -1.56
C GLY A 183 7.46 -0.42 -0.89
N LEU A 184 6.87 -0.52 0.30
CA LEU A 184 6.36 0.62 1.06
C LEU A 184 7.48 1.63 1.35
N ILE A 185 7.22 2.89 1.00
CA ILE A 185 8.11 4.03 1.27
C ILE A 185 7.48 5.07 2.19
N TYR A 186 6.15 5.17 2.17
CA TYR A 186 5.38 6.08 3.00
C TYR A 186 4.04 5.46 3.35
N LYS A 187 3.61 5.65 4.57
CA LYS A 187 2.26 5.36 5.05
C LYS A 187 1.80 6.52 5.93
N GLU A 188 0.57 6.95 5.73
CA GLU A 188 -0.11 7.94 6.58
C GLU A 188 -1.50 7.42 6.92
N GLU A 189 -1.90 7.58 8.16
CA GLU A 189 -3.27 7.33 8.64
C GLU A 189 -3.64 8.48 9.58
N ILE A 190 -4.69 9.20 9.25
CA ILE A 190 -5.22 10.33 10.01
C ILE A 190 -6.68 10.02 10.32
N ASN A 191 -7.04 10.07 11.60
CA ASN A 191 -8.41 9.88 12.09
C ASN A 191 -8.68 10.94 13.13
N LEU A 192 -9.34 12.02 12.75
CA LEU A 192 -9.54 13.18 13.62
C LEU A 192 -11.03 13.53 13.79
N ASN A 193 -11.43 13.78 15.03
CA ASN A 193 -12.64 14.52 15.33
C ASN A 193 -12.29 16.00 15.45
N ILE A 194 -12.93 16.83 14.63
CA ILE A 194 -12.60 18.24 14.43
C ILE A 194 -13.82 19.15 14.66
N ASN A 195 -13.59 20.44 14.77
CA ASN A 195 -14.65 21.43 14.89
C ASN A 195 -14.85 22.21 13.59
N ASN A 196 -16.11 22.26 13.12
CA ASN A 196 -16.53 23.07 11.97
C ASN A 196 -15.70 22.87 10.68
N GLY A 197 -15.21 21.64 10.45
CA GLY A 197 -14.37 21.33 9.28
C GLY A 197 -12.95 21.91 9.35
N ASN A 198 -12.51 22.37 10.51
CA ASN A 198 -11.18 22.92 10.71
C ASN A 198 -10.23 21.84 11.25
N VAL A 199 -9.37 21.31 10.40
CA VAL A 199 -8.35 20.29 10.75
C VAL A 199 -7.29 20.78 11.75
N LEU A 200 -7.25 22.07 12.08
CA LEU A 200 -6.39 22.61 13.13
C LEU A 200 -7.11 22.75 14.48
N ASP A 201 -8.42 22.54 14.53
CA ASP A 201 -9.23 22.57 15.74
C ASP A 201 -9.71 21.16 16.09
N ILE A 202 -8.79 20.38 16.67
CA ILE A 202 -8.93 18.95 16.93
C ILE A 202 -9.49 18.74 18.33
N ASN A 203 -10.55 17.96 18.46
CA ASN A 203 -11.11 17.51 19.74
C ASN A 203 -10.36 16.29 20.27
N TYR A 204 -10.18 15.27 19.42
CA TYR A 204 -9.43 14.04 19.69
C TYR A 204 -9.15 13.32 18.37
N GLY A 205 -8.27 12.34 18.42
CA GLY A 205 -7.98 11.51 17.27
C GLY A 205 -6.54 11.02 17.25
N THR A 206 -6.15 10.46 16.13
CA THR A 206 -4.81 9.90 15.92
C THR A 206 -4.26 10.31 14.58
N GLU A 207 -2.95 10.54 14.53
CA GLU A 207 -2.18 10.64 13.30
C GLU A 207 -1.02 9.63 13.37
N TYR A 208 -0.83 8.89 12.30
CA TYR A 208 0.27 7.94 12.14
C TYR A 208 1.01 8.25 10.85
N THR A 209 2.32 8.34 10.91
CA THR A 209 3.17 8.41 9.72
C THR A 209 4.32 7.41 9.83
N GLN A 210 4.62 6.74 8.72
CA GLN A 210 5.73 5.80 8.60
C GLN A 210 6.51 6.12 7.32
N ILE A 211 7.77 6.46 7.46
CA ILE A 211 8.64 6.93 6.37
C ILE A 211 9.81 5.98 6.24
N ARG A 212 10.02 5.41 5.06
CA ARG A 212 11.17 4.55 4.81
C ARG A 212 12.46 5.37 4.81
N ILE A 213 13.45 4.88 5.56
CA ILE A 213 14.77 5.52 5.70
C ILE A 213 15.89 4.66 5.10
N GLU A 214 15.65 3.34 4.91
CA GLU A 214 16.60 2.39 4.31
C GLU A 214 15.89 1.24 3.57
#